data_ee371fc35af7bc6602d53bb49394793a
#
_entry.id   ee371fc35af7bc6602d53bb49394793a
#
_cell.length_a   1.000
_cell.length_b   1.000
_cell.length_c   1.000
_cell.angle_alpha   90.00
_cell.angle_beta   90.00
_cell.angle_gamma   90.00
#
_symmetry.space_group_name_H-M   'P 1'
#
loop_
_entity.id
_entity.type
_entity.pdbx_description
1 polymer ?
#
loop_
_entity_poly.entity_id
_entity_poly.type
_entity_poly.pdbx_seq_one_letter_code
_entity_poly.pdbx_strand_id
1 'polypeptide(L)'
;MRLGAVFYNDFELLDAYGPLEMFGALGDQIKIVTIAEQAGPVSSSAGPKTIADYGFDDAPELDLILLPGGIGTIPELGNEAMLTFLKTRAAKSQITMSVCTGSALLAKAGLLDGLAATTNKMFFEL
;
A
#
# COMPACT_ATOMS: atom_id res chain seq x y z
N MET A 1 -16.44 -5.29 -5.25
CA MET A 1 -15.00 -5.53 -5.12
C MET A 1 -14.48 -4.89 -3.85
N ARG A 2 -13.46 -5.47 -3.27
CA ARG A 2 -12.85 -4.93 -2.04
C ARG A 2 -11.44 -4.44 -2.35
N LEU A 3 -11.19 -3.17 -2.02
CA LEU A 3 -9.88 -2.53 -2.17
C LEU A 3 -9.23 -2.41 -0.80
N GLY A 4 -8.04 -2.99 -0.63
CA GLY A 4 -7.24 -2.83 0.57
C GLY A 4 -6.21 -1.74 0.37
N ALA A 5 -6.30 -0.65 1.13
CA ALA A 5 -5.29 0.38 1.16
C ALA A 5 -4.30 0.04 2.30
N VAL A 6 -3.04 -0.17 1.95
CA VAL A 6 -2.01 -0.62 2.90
C VAL A 6 -1.20 0.58 3.36
N PHE A 7 -1.19 0.80 4.67
CA PHE A 7 -0.52 1.95 5.29
C PHE A 7 0.68 1.49 6.12
N TYR A 8 1.64 2.37 6.24
CA TYR A 8 2.84 2.18 7.06
C TYR A 8 3.32 3.55 7.54
N ASN A 9 4.13 3.56 8.58
CA ASN A 9 4.61 4.81 9.18
C ASN A 9 5.33 5.67 8.13
N ASP A 10 5.07 6.98 8.16
CA ASP A 10 5.62 7.96 7.23
C ASP A 10 5.20 7.77 5.76
N PHE A 11 3.98 7.26 5.55
CA PHE A 11 3.40 7.23 4.21
C PHE A 11 3.07 8.64 3.73
N GLU A 12 3.00 8.83 2.42
CA GLU A 12 2.63 10.12 1.81
C GLU A 12 1.12 10.23 1.71
N LEU A 13 0.54 11.26 2.35
CA LEU A 13 -0.92 11.44 2.40
C LEU A 13 -1.58 11.44 1.03
N LEU A 14 -1.06 12.23 0.11
CA LEU A 14 -1.71 12.40 -1.18
C LEU A 14 -1.64 11.11 -2.01
N ASP A 15 -0.57 10.34 -1.86
CA ASP A 15 -0.42 9.07 -2.57
C ASP A 15 -1.50 8.07 -2.17
N ALA A 16 -2.01 8.17 -0.96
CA ALA A 16 -3.08 7.31 -0.48
C ALA A 16 -4.45 7.95 -0.74
N TYR A 17 -4.63 9.18 -0.27
CA TYR A 17 -5.95 9.82 -0.27
C TYR A 17 -6.41 10.27 -1.65
N GLY A 18 -5.50 10.61 -2.55
CA GLY A 18 -5.86 10.95 -3.92
C GLY A 18 -6.59 9.82 -4.61
N PRO A 19 -5.95 8.64 -4.76
CA PRO A 19 -6.63 7.49 -5.34
C PRO A 19 -7.86 7.03 -4.55
N LEU A 20 -7.82 7.07 -3.22
CA LEU A 20 -8.96 6.64 -2.41
C LEU A 20 -10.17 7.54 -2.63
N GLU A 21 -9.97 8.85 -2.82
CA GLU A 21 -11.07 9.75 -3.17
C GLU A 21 -11.72 9.34 -4.48
N MET A 22 -10.92 8.99 -5.48
CA MET A 22 -11.43 8.56 -6.77
C MET A 22 -12.19 7.24 -6.68
N PHE A 23 -11.63 6.25 -5.98
CA PHE A 23 -12.30 4.96 -5.80
C PHE A 23 -13.55 5.09 -4.95
N GLY A 24 -13.53 5.95 -3.94
CA GLY A 24 -14.69 6.20 -3.10
C GLY A 24 -15.87 6.75 -3.88
N ALA A 25 -15.62 7.48 -4.96
CA ALA A 25 -16.68 8.02 -5.82
C ALA A 25 -17.45 6.92 -6.57
N LEU A 26 -16.91 5.71 -6.65
CA LEU A 26 -17.59 4.57 -7.27
C LEU A 26 -18.66 3.94 -6.38
N GLY A 27 -18.77 4.38 -5.14
CA GLY A 27 -19.82 3.96 -4.21
C GLY A 27 -19.80 2.46 -3.94
N ASP A 28 -20.96 1.82 -4.09
CA ASP A 28 -21.12 0.41 -3.73
C ASP A 28 -20.33 -0.57 -4.61
N GLN A 29 -19.78 -0.12 -5.72
CA GLN A 29 -18.99 -0.97 -6.61
C GLN A 29 -17.66 -1.38 -5.99
N ILE A 30 -17.09 -0.53 -5.13
CA ILE A 30 -15.83 -0.79 -4.45
C ILE A 30 -15.98 -0.49 -2.97
N LYS A 31 -15.70 -1.49 -2.13
CA LYS A 31 -15.61 -1.30 -0.69
C LYS A 31 -14.14 -1.11 -0.32
N ILE A 32 -13.81 0.02 0.27
CA ILE A 32 -12.44 0.34 0.68
C ILE A 32 -12.23 -0.08 2.13
N VAL A 33 -11.16 -0.83 2.39
CA VAL A 33 -10.74 -1.15 3.75
C VAL A 33 -9.31 -0.67 3.95
N THR A 34 -8.98 -0.27 5.18
CA THR A 34 -7.64 0.23 5.53
C THR A 34 -6.90 -0.81 6.35
N ILE A 35 -5.64 -1.04 5.99
CA ILE A 35 -4.84 -2.13 6.52
C ILE A 35 -3.46 -1.60 6.88
N ALA A 36 -2.91 -2.08 7.99
CA ALA A 36 -1.53 -1.85 8.38
C ALA A 36 -1.00 -3.10 9.07
N GLU A 37 0.27 -3.12 9.43
CA GLU A 37 0.84 -4.26 10.14
C GLU A 37 0.03 -4.56 11.39
N GLN A 38 -0.36 -3.51 12.12
CA GLN A 38 -1.26 -3.59 13.26
C GLN A 38 -2.39 -2.60 13.06
N ALA A 39 -3.62 -2.99 13.42
CA ALA A 39 -4.77 -2.10 13.36
C ALA A 39 -4.55 -0.91 14.29
N GLY A 40 -5.11 0.24 13.91
CA GLY A 40 -5.02 1.46 14.70
C GLY A 40 -4.43 2.61 13.90
N PRO A 41 -4.01 3.68 14.60
CA PRO A 41 -3.51 4.88 13.92
C PRO A 41 -2.13 4.66 13.31
N VAL A 42 -1.96 5.18 12.08
CA VAL A 42 -0.71 5.14 11.33
C VAL A 42 -0.36 6.57 10.93
N SER A 43 0.82 7.04 11.31
CA SER A 43 1.24 8.42 11.05
C SER A 43 1.75 8.58 9.63
N SER A 44 1.29 9.64 8.95
CA SER A 44 1.86 10.04 7.68
C SER A 44 3.15 10.83 7.89
N SER A 45 3.89 11.05 6.81
CA SER A 45 5.10 11.87 6.85
C SER A 45 4.80 13.34 7.20
N ALA A 46 3.59 13.81 6.93
CA ALA A 46 3.17 15.17 7.23
C ALA A 46 2.60 15.33 8.64
N GLY A 47 2.38 14.24 9.37
CA GLY A 47 1.85 14.23 10.73
C GLY A 47 0.43 13.70 10.90
N PRO A 48 -0.55 14.07 10.06
CA PRO A 48 -1.89 13.50 10.18
C PRO A 48 -1.88 11.98 10.11
N LYS A 49 -2.80 11.37 10.87
CA LYS A 49 -2.87 9.92 11.00
C LYS A 49 -4.08 9.36 10.26
N THR A 50 -3.91 8.17 9.71
CA THR A 50 -4.99 7.34 9.18
C THR A 50 -5.25 6.21 10.16
N ILE A 51 -6.50 5.79 10.28
CA ILE A 51 -6.84 4.62 11.10
C ILE A 51 -6.89 3.40 10.18
N ALA A 52 -6.07 2.40 10.49
CA ALA A 52 -6.14 1.10 9.84
C ALA A 52 -7.15 0.23 10.60
N ASP A 53 -8.19 -0.19 9.89
CA ASP A 53 -9.24 -1.01 10.51
C ASP A 53 -8.81 -2.46 10.73
N TYR A 54 -7.81 -2.92 9.96
CA TYR A 54 -7.32 -4.29 10.04
C TYR A 54 -5.80 -4.32 10.15
N GLY A 55 -5.28 -5.33 10.86
CA GLY A 55 -3.88 -5.69 10.80
C GLY A 55 -3.61 -6.68 9.68
N PHE A 56 -2.35 -7.05 9.48
CA PHE A 56 -2.00 -8.04 8.45
C PHE A 56 -2.59 -9.42 8.76
N ASP A 57 -2.77 -9.75 10.03
CA ASP A 57 -3.25 -11.08 10.44
C ASP A 57 -4.74 -11.27 10.24
N ASP A 58 -5.52 -10.20 10.29
CA ASP A 58 -6.98 -10.30 10.21
C ASP A 58 -7.60 -9.56 9.02
N ALA A 59 -6.78 -9.09 8.09
CA ALA A 59 -7.28 -8.42 6.90
C ALA A 59 -8.13 -9.36 6.04
N PRO A 60 -9.28 -8.89 5.54
CA PRO A 60 -10.14 -9.72 4.70
C PRO A 60 -9.52 -9.99 3.34
N GLU A 61 -10.16 -10.83 2.54
CA GLU A 61 -9.74 -11.05 1.16
C GLU A 61 -9.86 -9.76 0.35
N LEU A 62 -8.90 -9.52 -0.52
CA LEU A 62 -8.80 -8.29 -1.30
C LEU A 62 -8.83 -8.60 -2.79
N ASP A 63 -9.64 -7.84 -3.52
CA ASP A 63 -9.65 -7.89 -4.99
C ASP A 63 -8.62 -6.94 -5.57
N LEU A 64 -8.42 -5.80 -4.90
CA LEU A 64 -7.49 -4.76 -5.30
C LEU A 64 -6.62 -4.38 -4.11
N ILE A 65 -5.37 -4.03 -4.37
CA ILE A 65 -4.44 -3.53 -3.34
C ILE A 65 -3.90 -2.19 -3.81
N LEU A 66 -3.90 -1.21 -2.92
CA LEU A 66 -3.29 0.10 -3.14
C LEU A 66 -2.18 0.31 -2.13
N LEU A 67 -0.98 0.61 -2.63
CA LEU A 67 0.20 0.84 -1.79
C LEU A 67 0.75 2.24 -2.08
N PRO A 68 0.60 3.18 -1.15
CA PRO A 68 1.17 4.52 -1.31
C PRO A 68 2.68 4.51 -1.14
N GLY A 69 3.34 5.56 -1.63
CA GLY A 69 4.75 5.80 -1.40
C GLY A 69 4.98 6.67 -0.17
N GLY A 70 6.16 7.24 -0.09
CA GLY A 70 6.58 8.10 1.00
C GLY A 70 7.95 7.71 1.51
N ILE A 71 8.53 8.56 2.36
CA ILE A 71 9.85 8.27 2.94
C ILE A 71 9.84 7.02 3.82
N GLY A 72 8.68 6.63 4.33
CA GLY A 72 8.52 5.41 5.11
C GLY A 72 8.78 4.14 4.32
N THR A 73 8.84 4.19 2.98
CA THR A 73 9.19 3.01 2.17
C THR A 73 10.59 2.52 2.50
N ILE A 74 11.51 3.41 2.84
CA ILE A 74 12.91 3.04 3.09
C ILE A 74 13.03 2.02 4.23
N PRO A 75 12.53 2.30 5.45
CA PRO A 75 12.58 1.26 6.50
C PRO A 75 11.71 0.05 6.17
N GLU A 76 10.60 0.22 5.43
CA GLU A 76 9.73 -0.92 5.09
C GLU A 76 10.38 -1.89 4.10
N LEU A 77 11.40 -1.48 3.36
CA LEU A 77 12.14 -2.40 2.49
C LEU A 77 12.80 -3.54 3.28
N GLY A 78 13.07 -3.34 4.55
CA GLY A 78 13.60 -4.37 5.45
C GLY A 78 12.54 -5.03 6.34
N ASN A 79 11.27 -4.70 6.16
CA ASN A 79 10.20 -5.24 7.01
C ASN A 79 9.62 -6.51 6.40
N GLU A 80 10.02 -7.65 6.93
CA GLU A 80 9.58 -8.96 6.43
C GLU A 80 8.08 -9.14 6.52
N ALA A 81 7.42 -8.63 7.57
CA ALA A 81 5.97 -8.73 7.70
C ALA A 81 5.26 -8.02 6.54
N MET A 82 5.72 -6.82 6.18
CA MET A 82 5.17 -6.07 5.05
C MET A 82 5.40 -6.81 3.73
N LEU A 83 6.62 -7.28 3.49
CA LEU A 83 6.97 -7.94 2.25
C LEU A 83 6.18 -9.25 2.08
N THR A 84 6.05 -10.03 3.15
CA THR A 84 5.28 -11.27 3.14
C THR A 84 3.80 -10.99 2.90
N PHE A 85 3.25 -9.98 3.54
CA PHE A 85 1.85 -9.60 3.34
C PHE A 85 1.58 -9.23 1.87
N LEU A 86 2.40 -8.36 1.30
CA LEU A 86 2.26 -7.93 -0.09
C LEU A 86 2.36 -9.12 -1.05
N LYS A 87 3.36 -9.97 -0.86
CA LYS A 87 3.57 -11.13 -1.73
C LYS A 87 2.39 -12.09 -1.67
N THR A 88 1.94 -12.40 -0.47
CA THR A 88 0.85 -13.37 -0.25
C THR A 88 -0.48 -12.83 -0.79
N ARG A 89 -0.78 -11.57 -0.51
CA ARG A 89 -2.08 -10.99 -0.89
C ARG A 89 -2.14 -10.62 -2.36
N ALA A 90 -1.03 -10.15 -2.93
CA ALA A 90 -1.00 -9.84 -4.36
C ALA A 90 -1.23 -11.08 -5.22
N ALA A 91 -0.76 -12.24 -4.78
CA ALA A 91 -0.99 -13.51 -5.50
C ALA A 91 -2.47 -13.86 -5.62
N LYS A 92 -3.30 -13.36 -4.69
CA LYS A 92 -4.74 -13.64 -4.65
C LYS A 92 -5.60 -12.47 -5.14
N SER A 93 -5.02 -11.30 -5.37
CA SER A 93 -5.76 -10.13 -5.83
C SER A 93 -5.74 -10.04 -7.36
N GLN A 94 -6.69 -9.30 -7.90
CA GLN A 94 -6.78 -9.08 -9.35
C GLN A 94 -5.77 -8.04 -9.81
N ILE A 95 -5.63 -6.96 -9.03
CA ILE A 95 -4.73 -5.83 -9.39
C ILE A 95 -4.05 -5.34 -8.12
N THR A 96 -2.76 -5.10 -8.23
CA THR A 96 -1.97 -4.44 -7.18
C THR A 96 -1.44 -3.13 -7.76
N MET A 97 -1.79 -2.02 -7.11
CA MET A 97 -1.43 -0.67 -7.54
C MET A 97 -0.46 -0.05 -6.55
N SER A 98 0.52 0.66 -7.07
CA SER A 98 1.45 1.43 -6.24
C SER A 98 1.53 2.86 -6.75
N VAL A 99 1.84 3.78 -5.84
CA VAL A 99 2.03 5.20 -6.17
C VAL A 99 3.45 5.59 -5.74
N CYS A 100 4.17 6.32 -6.60
CA CYS A 100 5.53 6.79 -6.32
C CYS A 100 6.44 5.66 -5.82
N THR A 101 7.11 5.88 -4.69
CA THR A 101 8.07 4.92 -4.12
C THR A 101 7.43 3.64 -3.60
N GLY A 102 6.09 3.55 -3.58
CA GLY A 102 5.42 2.27 -3.27
C GLY A 102 5.84 1.15 -4.20
N SER A 103 6.21 1.47 -5.44
CA SER A 103 6.72 0.48 -6.39
C SER A 103 8.00 -0.21 -5.90
N ALA A 104 8.82 0.46 -5.08
CA ALA A 104 10.03 -0.12 -4.53
C ALA A 104 9.71 -1.28 -3.58
N LEU A 105 8.64 -1.16 -2.79
CA LEU A 105 8.19 -2.25 -1.91
C LEU A 105 7.70 -3.45 -2.72
N LEU A 106 6.97 -3.21 -3.80
CA LEU A 106 6.52 -4.28 -4.68
C LEU A 106 7.68 -4.99 -5.35
N ALA A 107 8.68 -4.22 -5.79
CA ALA A 107 9.89 -4.79 -6.40
C ALA A 107 10.66 -5.64 -5.37
N LYS A 108 10.80 -5.17 -4.15
CA LYS A 108 11.50 -5.89 -3.08
C LYS A 108 10.78 -7.19 -2.72
N ALA A 109 9.44 -7.18 -2.78
CA ALA A 109 8.64 -8.39 -2.55
C ALA A 109 8.66 -9.36 -3.75
N GLY A 110 9.32 -9.01 -4.85
CA GLY A 110 9.42 -9.86 -6.04
C GLY A 110 8.23 -9.76 -6.98
N LEU A 111 7.31 -8.83 -6.77
CA LEU A 111 6.07 -8.73 -7.53
C LEU A 111 6.24 -8.04 -8.88
N LEU A 112 7.34 -7.33 -9.09
CA LEU A 112 7.61 -6.62 -10.34
C LEU A 112 8.69 -7.30 -11.18
N ASP A 113 9.13 -8.49 -10.80
CA ASP A 113 10.17 -9.20 -11.54
C ASP A 113 9.71 -9.48 -12.97
N GLY A 114 10.52 -9.03 -13.94
CA GLY A 114 10.20 -9.17 -15.35
C GLY A 114 9.19 -8.16 -15.89
N LEU A 115 8.71 -7.23 -15.07
CA LEU A 115 7.77 -6.18 -15.48
C LEU A 115 8.46 -4.82 -15.56
N ALA A 116 7.99 -3.97 -16.47
CA ALA A 116 8.43 -2.58 -16.52
C ALA A 116 7.80 -1.81 -15.37
N ALA A 117 8.60 -1.06 -14.61
CA ALA A 117 8.15 -0.28 -13.48
C ALA A 117 8.93 1.01 -13.37
N THR A 118 8.34 2.00 -12.68
CA THR A 118 8.98 3.29 -12.44
C THR A 118 8.65 3.80 -11.05
N THR A 119 9.44 4.74 -10.57
CA THR A 119 9.21 5.39 -9.27
C THR A 119 9.68 6.85 -9.35
N ASN A 120 9.59 7.57 -8.22
CA ASN A 120 10.09 8.93 -8.13
C ASN A 120 11.60 8.96 -8.42
N LYS A 121 12.06 9.91 -9.23
CA LYS A 121 13.47 9.99 -9.64
C LYS A 121 14.45 10.09 -8.48
N MET A 122 14.04 10.70 -7.36
CA MET A 122 14.89 10.81 -6.18
C MET A 122 15.23 9.45 -5.57
N PHE A 123 14.42 8.44 -5.86
CA PHE A 123 14.55 7.10 -5.30
C PHE A 123 14.80 6.04 -6.38
N PHE A 124 15.10 6.47 -7.59
CA PHE A 124 15.19 5.55 -8.73
C PHE A 124 16.27 4.48 -8.56
N GLU A 125 17.33 4.78 -7.82
CA GLU A 125 18.45 3.86 -7.59
C GLU A 125 18.31 3.00 -6.33
N LEU A 126 17.19 3.11 -5.65
CA LEU A 126 16.91 2.21 -4.51
C LEU A 126 16.68 0.74 -5.01
#